data_0aaf7d8805a2ce6f4080188f9a7b5470
#
_entry.id   0aaf7d8805a2ce6f4080188f9a7b5470
#
_cell.length_a   1.000
_cell.length_b   1.000
_cell.length_c   1.000
_cell.angle_alpha   90.00
_cell.angle_beta   90.00
_cell.angle_gamma   90.00
#
_symmetry.space_group_name_H-M   'P 1'
#
loop_
_entity.id
_entity.type
_entity.pdbx_description
1 polymer ?
#
loop_
_entity_poly.entity_id
_entity_poly.type
_entity_poly.pdbx_seq_one_letter_code
_entity_poly.pdbx_strand_id
1 'polypeptide(L)'
;MTRVKIDKKHKEKQSEPEQSSEALESEAQGSQEPGQAERELSELKQKLEELERQNLYLRADFANYRRNMEQERSRFLEEGKELALKDFFVLFEHLERAIGSAREHQIQRAVLDGLELVMRDFQKILEKYGIERIKTIGERFDPKIHEAISVVDAEDREPGTIVYEHQPGFIREGRVLQPARVVVAKEKV
;
A
#
# COMPACT_ATOMS: atom_id res chain seq x y z
N MET A 1 4.58 -24.61 20.42
CA MET A 1 4.17 -25.90 21.03
C MET A 1 3.99 -25.67 22.51
N THR A 2 2.77 -25.53 23.00
CA THR A 2 2.45 -25.64 24.42
C THR A 2 0.99 -26.11 24.50
N ARG A 3 0.83 -27.38 24.83
CA ARG A 3 -0.45 -28.06 25.05
C ARG A 3 -0.97 -27.71 26.45
N VAL A 4 -2.21 -27.23 26.52
CA VAL A 4 -2.96 -27.17 27.78
C VAL A 4 -3.73 -28.48 27.95
N LYS A 5 -3.45 -29.18 29.02
CA LYS A 5 -4.14 -30.41 29.48
C LYS A 5 -5.41 -30.01 30.24
N ILE A 6 -6.50 -30.66 29.87
CA ILE A 6 -7.76 -30.64 30.61
C ILE A 6 -7.77 -31.91 31.49
N ASP A 7 -7.81 -31.67 32.80
CA ASP A 7 -7.98 -32.77 33.78
C ASP A 7 -9.45 -32.91 34.14
N LYS A 8 -9.96 -34.13 33.87
CA LYS A 8 -11.24 -34.64 34.39
C LYS A 8 -10.97 -35.33 35.69
N LYS A 9 -11.71 -35.00 36.75
CA LYS A 9 -11.88 -35.95 37.87
C LYS A 9 -13.31 -35.95 38.41
N HIS A 10 -13.92 -37.05 38.18
CA HIS A 10 -15.11 -37.61 38.84
C HIS A 10 -14.95 -37.70 40.36
N LYS A 11 -16.06 -37.52 41.10
CA LYS A 11 -16.45 -38.51 42.09
C LYS A 11 -17.91 -38.34 42.52
N GLU A 12 -18.65 -39.45 42.29
CA GLU A 12 -19.93 -39.76 42.90
C GLU A 12 -19.85 -39.83 44.43
N LYS A 13 -20.94 -39.46 45.10
CA LYS A 13 -21.39 -40.18 46.30
C LYS A 13 -22.89 -40.01 46.48
N GLN A 14 -23.57 -41.15 46.39
CA GLN A 14 -24.93 -41.40 46.82
C GLN A 14 -25.08 -41.25 48.33
N SER A 15 -26.22 -40.71 48.76
CA SER A 15 -26.98 -41.24 49.94
C SER A 15 -28.31 -40.50 50.04
N GLU A 16 -29.40 -41.20 49.75
CA GLU A 16 -30.73 -41.00 50.37
C GLU A 16 -30.72 -41.67 51.76
N PRO A 17 -31.72 -41.44 52.69
CA PRO A 17 -33.14 -41.25 52.47
C PRO A 17 -33.92 -40.35 53.49
N GLU A 18 -35.18 -40.11 53.12
CA GLU A 18 -36.41 -40.04 53.95
C GLU A 18 -36.74 -38.87 54.89
N GLN A 19 -37.96 -38.45 54.69
CA GLN A 19 -38.93 -37.84 55.61
C GLN A 19 -38.91 -36.33 55.80
N SER A 20 -39.82 -35.64 55.10
CA SER A 20 -41.10 -35.22 55.70
C SER A 20 -41.98 -34.48 54.69
N SER A 21 -43.08 -35.10 54.42
CA SER A 21 -44.26 -34.48 53.82
C SER A 21 -44.86 -33.53 54.84
N GLU A 22 -44.77 -32.21 54.60
CA GLU A 22 -45.63 -31.17 55.13
C GLU A 22 -44.91 -29.79 54.97
N ALA A 23 -44.99 -29.24 53.80
CA ALA A 23 -44.81 -27.78 53.53
C ALA A 23 -44.91 -27.47 52.02
N LEU A 24 -45.86 -28.06 51.32
CA LEU A 24 -46.10 -27.76 49.90
C LEU A 24 -47.48 -27.17 49.67
N GLU A 25 -47.86 -26.19 50.50
CA GLU A 25 -49.02 -25.35 50.21
C GLU A 25 -48.78 -23.92 50.63
N SER A 26 -47.86 -23.21 50.01
CA SER A 26 -47.78 -21.75 50.17
C SER A 26 -46.77 -21.07 49.22
N GLU A 27 -46.65 -21.47 47.98
CA GLU A 27 -46.04 -20.60 46.98
C GLU A 27 -46.57 -20.83 45.54
N ALA A 28 -47.87 -20.80 45.43
CA ALA A 28 -48.50 -20.77 44.10
C ALA A 28 -49.36 -19.48 43.97
N GLN A 29 -48.73 -18.33 44.14
CA GLN A 29 -49.36 -17.05 43.76
C GLN A 29 -48.30 -16.15 43.10
N GLY A 30 -47.84 -16.56 41.95
CA GLY A 30 -47.17 -15.74 40.95
C GLY A 30 -47.85 -15.90 39.61
N SER A 31 -49.17 -15.74 39.59
CA SER A 31 -49.95 -15.61 38.35
C SER A 31 -49.57 -14.30 37.70
N GLN A 32 -48.45 -14.32 36.96
CA GLN A 32 -48.19 -13.29 35.94
C GLN A 32 -49.37 -13.33 34.98
N GLU A 33 -50.08 -12.21 34.87
CA GLU A 33 -51.21 -12.08 33.96
C GLU A 33 -50.77 -12.49 32.54
N PRO A 34 -51.51 -13.35 31.83
CA PRO A 34 -51.12 -13.80 30.49
C PRO A 34 -50.75 -12.65 29.51
N GLY A 35 -51.26 -11.46 29.76
CA GLY A 35 -50.95 -10.27 28.99
C GLY A 35 -49.54 -9.67 29.24
N GLN A 36 -48.90 -9.92 30.38
CA GLN A 36 -47.53 -9.43 30.65
C GLN A 36 -46.48 -10.26 29.94
N ALA A 37 -46.59 -11.59 29.99
CA ALA A 37 -45.68 -12.50 29.30
C ALA A 37 -45.72 -12.32 27.77
N GLU A 38 -46.89 -12.07 27.19
CA GLU A 38 -47.03 -11.78 25.77
C GLU A 38 -46.40 -10.42 25.37
N ARG A 39 -46.52 -9.41 26.22
CA ARG A 39 -45.86 -8.09 26.01
C ARG A 39 -44.36 -8.21 26.08
N GLU A 40 -43.81 -8.87 27.09
CA GLU A 40 -42.37 -9.13 27.22
C GLU A 40 -41.83 -9.93 26.03
N LEU A 41 -42.54 -10.92 25.55
CA LEU A 41 -42.15 -11.71 24.37
C LEU A 41 -42.17 -10.88 23.09
N SER A 42 -43.11 -9.97 22.96
CA SER A 42 -43.19 -9.01 21.84
C SER A 42 -41.99 -8.03 21.86
N GLU A 43 -41.70 -7.45 23.03
CA GLU A 43 -40.57 -6.53 23.21
C GLU A 43 -39.23 -7.22 22.96
N LEU A 44 -39.04 -8.48 23.42
CA LEU A 44 -37.86 -9.26 23.18
C LEU A 44 -37.67 -9.58 21.69
N LYS A 45 -38.75 -9.90 20.97
CA LYS A 45 -38.72 -10.10 19.53
C LYS A 45 -38.29 -8.83 18.79
N GLN A 46 -38.87 -7.69 19.15
CA GLN A 46 -38.48 -6.40 18.55
C GLN A 46 -37.02 -6.05 18.81
N LYS A 47 -36.52 -6.28 20.04
CA LYS A 47 -35.09 -6.09 20.36
C LYS A 47 -34.20 -7.03 19.58
N LEU A 48 -34.62 -8.28 19.39
CA LEU A 48 -33.86 -9.26 18.61
C LEU A 48 -33.76 -8.83 17.14
N GLU A 49 -34.86 -8.44 16.52
CA GLU A 49 -34.87 -7.94 15.14
C GLU A 49 -34.01 -6.68 14.99
N GLU A 50 -34.07 -5.75 15.94
CA GLU A 50 -33.22 -4.56 15.91
C GLU A 50 -31.74 -4.91 16.05
N LEU A 51 -31.38 -5.83 16.97
CA LEU A 51 -30.00 -6.29 17.14
C LEU A 51 -29.49 -7.08 15.90
N GLU A 52 -30.34 -7.87 15.29
CA GLU A 52 -30.00 -8.58 14.05
C GLU A 52 -29.73 -7.58 12.91
N ARG A 53 -30.58 -6.57 12.79
CA ARG A 53 -30.39 -5.50 11.81
C ARG A 53 -29.10 -4.73 12.05
N GLN A 54 -28.82 -4.34 13.30
CA GLN A 54 -27.58 -3.66 13.67
C GLN A 54 -26.35 -4.55 13.40
N ASN A 55 -26.43 -5.84 13.68
CA ASN A 55 -25.38 -6.80 13.40
C ASN A 55 -25.10 -6.92 11.89
N LEU A 56 -26.17 -6.94 11.10
CA LEU A 56 -26.03 -6.96 9.63
C LEU A 56 -25.34 -5.70 9.10
N TYR A 57 -25.73 -4.51 9.57
CA TYR A 57 -25.06 -3.26 9.24
C TYR A 57 -23.60 -3.27 9.65
N LEU A 58 -23.32 -3.65 10.90
CA LEU A 58 -21.95 -3.70 11.40
C LEU A 58 -21.07 -4.66 10.60
N ARG A 59 -21.60 -5.81 10.21
CA ARG A 59 -20.90 -6.75 9.35
C ARG A 59 -20.59 -6.18 7.96
N ALA A 60 -21.56 -5.46 7.37
CA ALA A 60 -21.36 -4.81 6.07
C ALA A 60 -20.30 -3.71 6.17
N ASP A 61 -20.37 -2.86 7.19
CA ASP A 61 -19.39 -1.81 7.44
C ASP A 61 -17.99 -2.39 7.69
N PHE A 62 -17.89 -3.46 8.48
CA PHE A 62 -16.62 -4.13 8.72
C PHE A 62 -16.03 -4.74 7.43
N ALA A 63 -16.88 -5.33 6.59
CA ALA A 63 -16.43 -5.86 5.30
C ALA A 63 -15.92 -4.76 4.37
N ASN A 64 -16.60 -3.62 4.31
CA ASN A 64 -16.17 -2.43 3.56
C ASN A 64 -14.88 -1.85 4.13
N TYR A 65 -14.80 -1.68 5.44
CA TYR A 65 -13.59 -1.22 6.13
C TYR A 65 -12.39 -2.10 5.81
N ARG A 66 -12.55 -3.44 5.91
CA ARG A 66 -11.47 -4.38 5.61
C ARG A 66 -10.99 -4.27 4.16
N ARG A 67 -11.94 -4.14 3.20
CA ARG A 67 -11.59 -3.95 1.79
C ARG A 67 -10.80 -2.67 1.58
N ASN A 68 -11.25 -1.57 2.16
CA ASN A 68 -10.57 -0.28 2.06
C ASN A 68 -9.16 -0.35 2.67
N MET A 69 -9.03 -0.96 3.85
CA MET A 69 -7.72 -1.14 4.50
C MET A 69 -6.74 -1.98 3.69
N GLU A 70 -7.21 -3.03 3.02
CA GLU A 70 -6.39 -3.84 2.11
C GLU A 70 -5.91 -3.01 0.90
N GLN A 71 -6.78 -2.17 0.33
CA GLN A 71 -6.42 -1.27 -0.76
C GLN A 71 -5.42 -0.19 -0.30
N GLU A 72 -5.67 0.45 0.82
CA GLU A 72 -4.77 1.45 1.40
C GLU A 72 -3.40 0.85 1.73
N ARG A 73 -3.37 -0.35 2.32
CA ARG A 73 -2.11 -1.05 2.59
C ARG A 73 -1.30 -1.28 1.32
N SER A 74 -1.95 -1.74 0.26
CA SER A 74 -1.27 -1.96 -1.03
C SER A 74 -0.74 -0.64 -1.59
N ARG A 75 -1.53 0.43 -1.49
CA ARG A 75 -1.15 1.77 -1.92
C ARG A 75 0.06 2.31 -1.15
N PHE A 76 0.05 2.21 0.19
CA PHE A 76 1.18 2.64 1.02
C PHE A 76 2.47 1.86 0.73
N LEU A 77 2.35 0.55 0.44
CA LEU A 77 3.51 -0.25 0.05
C LEU A 77 4.09 0.21 -1.29
N GLU A 78 3.26 0.54 -2.27
CA GLU A 78 3.73 1.07 -3.56
C GLU A 78 4.34 2.47 -3.40
N GLU A 79 3.70 3.36 -2.64
CA GLU A 79 4.23 4.70 -2.35
C GLU A 79 5.58 4.63 -1.62
N GLY A 80 5.72 3.71 -0.65
CA GLY A 80 6.99 3.48 0.05
C GLY A 80 8.09 2.97 -0.87
N LYS A 81 7.78 2.07 -1.80
CA LYS A 81 8.73 1.61 -2.83
C LYS A 81 9.14 2.76 -3.76
N GLU A 82 8.20 3.60 -4.17
CA GLU A 82 8.49 4.75 -5.03
C GLU A 82 9.40 5.77 -4.35
N LEU A 83 9.20 6.02 -3.05
CA LEU A 83 10.08 6.88 -2.27
C LEU A 83 11.51 6.33 -2.23
N ALA A 84 11.66 5.05 -1.92
CA ALA A 84 12.99 4.41 -1.92
C ALA A 84 13.66 4.47 -3.29
N LEU A 85 12.90 4.26 -4.37
CA LEU A 85 13.42 4.35 -5.74
C LEU A 85 13.95 5.73 -6.09
N LYS A 86 13.32 6.80 -5.61
CA LYS A 86 13.81 8.17 -5.85
C LYS A 86 15.22 8.39 -5.29
N ASP A 87 15.52 7.84 -4.12
CA ASP A 87 16.86 7.91 -3.55
C ASP A 87 17.88 7.15 -4.41
N PHE A 88 17.47 6.01 -4.98
CA PHE A 88 18.32 5.27 -5.91
C PHE A 88 18.56 6.02 -7.24
N PHE A 89 17.61 6.81 -7.72
CA PHE A 89 17.82 7.61 -8.93
C PHE A 89 18.90 8.67 -8.72
N VAL A 90 19.03 9.23 -7.53
CA VAL A 90 20.11 10.15 -7.18
C VAL A 90 21.48 9.45 -7.28
N LEU A 91 21.58 8.22 -6.79
CA LEU A 91 22.80 7.42 -6.92
C LEU A 91 23.14 7.08 -8.38
N PHE A 92 22.11 6.80 -9.18
CA PHE A 92 22.27 6.59 -10.62
C PHE A 92 22.87 7.82 -11.31
N GLU A 93 22.31 9.00 -11.03
CA GLU A 93 22.81 10.27 -11.55
C GLU A 93 24.27 10.54 -11.14
N HIS A 94 24.61 10.29 -9.88
CA HIS A 94 25.98 10.45 -9.40
C HIS A 94 26.94 9.49 -10.12
N LEU A 95 26.50 8.27 -10.39
CA LEU A 95 27.32 7.29 -11.14
C LEU A 95 27.50 7.70 -12.60
N GLU A 96 26.45 8.19 -13.27
CA GLU A 96 26.55 8.75 -14.63
C GLU A 96 27.55 9.92 -14.67
N ARG A 97 27.46 10.83 -13.72
CA ARG A 97 28.38 11.96 -13.61
C ARG A 97 29.82 11.52 -13.36
N ALA A 98 30.00 10.51 -12.50
CA ALA A 98 31.33 9.95 -12.24
C ALA A 98 31.95 9.30 -13.49
N ILE A 99 31.14 8.57 -14.27
CA ILE A 99 31.59 7.98 -15.55
C ILE A 99 31.94 9.08 -16.57
N GLY A 100 31.12 10.14 -16.66
CA GLY A 100 31.40 11.30 -17.51
C GLY A 100 32.74 11.94 -17.16
N SER A 101 32.95 12.26 -15.90
CA SER A 101 34.20 12.84 -15.39
C SER A 101 35.40 11.91 -15.61
N ALA A 102 35.21 10.60 -15.40
CA ALA A 102 36.27 9.60 -15.64
C ALA A 102 36.73 9.56 -17.11
N ARG A 103 35.79 9.73 -18.06
CA ARG A 103 36.09 9.82 -19.49
C ARG A 103 36.86 11.10 -19.84
N GLU A 104 36.43 12.23 -19.32
CA GLU A 104 37.05 13.55 -19.56
C GLU A 104 38.50 13.60 -19.05
N HIS A 105 38.76 13.00 -17.87
CA HIS A 105 40.07 13.01 -17.23
C HIS A 105 40.96 11.83 -17.67
N GLN A 106 40.55 11.04 -18.69
CA GLN A 106 41.30 9.92 -19.24
C GLN A 106 41.81 8.94 -18.18
N ILE A 107 40.97 8.61 -17.20
CA ILE A 107 41.30 7.64 -16.16
C ILE A 107 41.61 6.28 -16.79
N GLN A 108 42.39 5.46 -16.08
CA GLN A 108 42.74 4.11 -16.49
C GLN A 108 41.52 3.32 -16.97
N ARG A 109 41.60 2.79 -18.19
CA ARG A 109 40.47 2.13 -18.88
C ARG A 109 39.79 1.04 -18.06
N ALA A 110 40.58 0.26 -17.30
CA ALA A 110 40.04 -0.79 -16.44
C ALA A 110 39.07 -0.27 -15.36
N VAL A 111 39.31 0.94 -14.82
CA VAL A 111 38.43 1.58 -13.85
C VAL A 111 37.14 2.04 -14.53
N LEU A 112 37.25 2.64 -15.71
CA LEU A 112 36.11 3.06 -16.51
C LEU A 112 35.18 1.90 -16.88
N ASP A 113 35.79 0.79 -17.38
CA ASP A 113 35.07 -0.44 -17.73
C ASP A 113 34.34 -1.02 -16.52
N GLY A 114 34.95 -0.95 -15.33
CA GLY A 114 34.29 -1.34 -14.06
C GLY A 114 33.08 -0.49 -13.71
N LEU A 115 33.19 0.83 -13.83
CA LEU A 115 32.07 1.76 -13.58
C LEU A 115 30.94 1.55 -14.59
N GLU A 116 31.25 1.38 -15.86
CA GLU A 116 30.25 1.09 -16.89
C GLU A 116 29.56 -0.27 -16.70
N LEU A 117 30.25 -1.26 -16.13
CA LEU A 117 29.64 -2.53 -15.75
C LEU A 117 28.59 -2.32 -14.65
N VAL A 118 28.92 -1.59 -13.58
CA VAL A 118 27.99 -1.25 -12.49
C VAL A 118 26.77 -0.52 -13.05
N MET A 119 26.97 0.44 -13.95
CA MET A 119 25.88 1.18 -14.58
C MET A 119 24.94 0.25 -15.36
N ARG A 120 25.50 -0.66 -16.16
CA ARG A 120 24.70 -1.65 -16.91
C ARG A 120 23.90 -2.58 -16.00
N ASP A 121 24.49 -3.01 -14.90
CA ASP A 121 23.79 -3.88 -13.95
C ASP A 121 22.68 -3.11 -13.24
N PHE A 122 22.89 -1.83 -12.93
CA PHE A 122 21.86 -0.97 -12.39
C PHE A 122 20.67 -0.81 -13.36
N GLN A 123 20.94 -0.57 -14.64
CA GLN A 123 19.91 -0.49 -15.69
C GLN A 123 19.11 -1.78 -15.81
N LYS A 124 19.76 -2.95 -15.79
CA LYS A 124 19.06 -4.25 -15.80
C LYS A 124 18.16 -4.43 -14.57
N ILE A 125 18.58 -3.92 -13.41
CA ILE A 125 17.76 -3.97 -12.20
C ILE A 125 16.51 -3.10 -12.39
N LEU A 126 16.65 -1.89 -12.92
CA LEU A 126 15.51 -1.03 -13.21
C LEU A 126 14.51 -1.70 -14.18
N GLU A 127 15.02 -2.26 -15.28
CA GLU A 127 14.23 -2.98 -16.28
C GLU A 127 13.46 -4.17 -15.65
N LYS A 128 14.13 -4.93 -14.76
CA LYS A 128 13.48 -6.02 -14.01
C LYS A 128 12.26 -5.56 -13.19
N TYR A 129 12.28 -4.32 -12.72
CA TYR A 129 11.16 -3.72 -11.99
C TYR A 129 10.20 -2.94 -12.88
N GLY A 130 10.35 -3.06 -14.22
CA GLY A 130 9.51 -2.37 -15.20
C GLY A 130 9.74 -0.85 -15.22
N ILE A 131 10.93 -0.41 -14.79
CA ILE A 131 11.30 1.00 -14.78
C ILE A 131 12.14 1.29 -16.03
N GLU A 132 11.69 2.24 -16.82
CA GLU A 132 12.34 2.66 -18.06
C GLU A 132 12.85 4.10 -17.92
N ARG A 133 14.00 4.35 -18.53
CA ARG A 133 14.52 5.72 -18.65
C ARG A 133 13.75 6.48 -19.73
N ILE A 134 13.36 7.70 -19.45
CA ILE A 134 12.73 8.60 -20.42
C ILE A 134 13.79 9.05 -21.42
N LYS A 135 13.49 8.93 -22.70
CA LYS A 135 14.33 9.48 -23.76
C LYS A 135 14.18 10.98 -23.79
N THR A 136 15.30 11.67 -23.92
CA THR A 136 15.35 13.15 -23.78
C THR A 136 16.03 13.84 -24.93
N ILE A 137 17.34 13.68 -25.09
CA ILE A 137 18.15 14.43 -26.04
C ILE A 137 17.70 14.16 -27.48
N GLY A 138 17.33 15.23 -28.19
CA GLY A 138 16.82 15.17 -29.55
C GLY A 138 15.33 14.90 -29.66
N GLU A 139 14.66 14.56 -28.57
CA GLU A 139 13.19 14.42 -28.52
C GLU A 139 12.51 15.78 -28.34
N ARG A 140 11.23 15.84 -28.66
CA ARG A 140 10.40 17.02 -28.43
C ARG A 140 9.99 17.09 -26.96
N PHE A 141 10.00 18.28 -26.38
CA PHE A 141 9.57 18.50 -25.01
C PHE A 141 8.10 18.12 -24.82
N ASP A 142 7.82 17.26 -23.83
CA ASP A 142 6.49 16.89 -23.38
C ASP A 142 6.33 17.23 -21.89
N PRO A 143 5.45 18.18 -21.52
CA PRO A 143 5.24 18.56 -20.11
C PRO A 143 4.76 17.44 -19.20
N LYS A 144 4.27 16.32 -19.76
CA LYS A 144 3.80 15.17 -18.97
C LYS A 144 4.93 14.36 -18.36
N ILE A 145 6.09 14.33 -19.03
CA ILE A 145 7.22 13.49 -18.68
C ILE A 145 8.53 14.25 -18.50
N HIS A 146 8.57 15.52 -18.93
CA HIS A 146 9.74 16.39 -18.87
C HIS A 146 9.47 17.64 -18.03
N GLU A 147 10.49 18.14 -17.35
CA GLU A 147 10.52 19.41 -16.64
C GLU A 147 11.59 20.30 -17.30
N ALA A 148 11.17 21.38 -17.96
CA ALA A 148 12.08 22.34 -18.55
C ALA A 148 12.68 23.23 -17.47
N ILE A 149 14.01 23.18 -17.26
CA ILE A 149 14.72 24.02 -16.28
C ILE A 149 15.31 25.28 -16.91
N SER A 150 15.55 25.27 -18.23
CA SER A 150 16.09 26.40 -18.98
C SER A 150 15.75 26.28 -20.45
N VAL A 151 15.79 27.40 -21.13
CA VAL A 151 15.62 27.52 -22.57
C VAL A 151 16.87 28.20 -23.14
N VAL A 152 17.44 27.63 -24.21
CA VAL A 152 18.67 28.16 -24.85
C VAL A 152 18.46 28.38 -26.34
N ASP A 153 19.18 29.32 -26.89
CA ASP A 153 19.22 29.52 -28.33
C ASP A 153 20.08 28.39 -28.94
N ALA A 154 19.47 27.57 -29.78
CA ALA A 154 20.11 26.46 -30.49
C ALA A 154 19.72 26.55 -31.98
N GLU A 155 20.60 27.18 -32.78
CA GLU A 155 20.30 27.47 -34.20
C GLU A 155 20.19 26.24 -35.08
N ASP A 156 20.84 25.13 -34.64
CA ASP A 156 20.91 23.85 -35.31
C ASP A 156 19.80 22.88 -34.90
N ARG A 157 18.87 23.29 -34.05
CA ARG A 157 17.79 22.45 -33.53
C ARG A 157 16.41 23.06 -33.79
N GLU A 158 15.42 22.17 -33.96
CA GLU A 158 14.04 22.60 -34.04
C GLU A 158 13.58 23.23 -32.70
N PRO A 159 12.77 24.30 -32.74
CA PRO A 159 12.18 24.84 -31.52
C PRO A 159 11.41 23.81 -30.72
N GLY A 160 11.61 23.82 -29.40
CA GLY A 160 10.97 22.86 -28.50
C GLY A 160 11.68 21.48 -28.42
N THR A 161 12.82 21.30 -29.09
CA THR A 161 13.65 20.10 -28.98
C THR A 161 14.51 20.16 -27.73
N ILE A 162 14.65 19.03 -27.04
CA ILE A 162 15.53 18.88 -25.88
C ILE A 162 16.97 18.84 -26.34
N VAL A 163 17.78 19.80 -25.89
CA VAL A 163 19.19 19.93 -26.26
C VAL A 163 20.14 19.34 -25.22
N TYR A 164 19.71 19.34 -23.96
CA TYR A 164 20.53 18.83 -22.87
C TYR A 164 19.64 18.21 -21.78
N GLU A 165 20.09 17.10 -21.20
CA GLU A 165 19.48 16.48 -20.03
C GLU A 165 20.32 16.84 -18.80
N HIS A 166 19.68 17.54 -17.87
CA HIS A 166 20.31 17.88 -16.60
C HIS A 166 20.18 16.74 -15.59
N GLN A 167 19.01 16.09 -15.57
CA GLN A 167 18.71 14.97 -14.69
C GLN A 167 17.84 13.95 -15.43
N PRO A 168 18.21 12.64 -15.37
CA PRO A 168 17.43 11.61 -16.03
C PRO A 168 16.04 11.45 -15.44
N GLY A 169 15.07 11.15 -16.30
CA GLY A 169 13.72 10.81 -15.91
C GLY A 169 13.45 9.32 -15.97
N PHE A 170 12.49 8.86 -15.17
CA PHE A 170 12.11 7.45 -15.08
C PHE A 170 10.59 7.29 -15.08
N ILE A 171 10.13 6.27 -15.78
CA ILE A 171 8.72 5.92 -15.94
C ILE A 171 8.54 4.43 -15.62
N ARG A 172 7.41 4.06 -15.02
CA ARG A 172 7.00 2.68 -14.78
C ARG A 172 5.56 2.47 -15.21
N GLU A 173 5.31 1.56 -16.13
CA GLU A 173 3.95 1.24 -16.61
C GLU A 173 3.13 2.47 -17.00
N GLY A 174 3.76 3.45 -17.66
CA GLY A 174 3.10 4.70 -18.08
C GLY A 174 2.98 5.76 -16.97
N ARG A 175 3.35 5.46 -15.74
CA ARG A 175 3.38 6.41 -14.62
C ARG A 175 4.77 7.00 -14.45
N VAL A 176 4.88 8.32 -14.46
CA VAL A 176 6.13 9.03 -14.22
C VAL A 176 6.51 8.91 -12.74
N LEU A 177 7.68 8.28 -12.47
CA LEU A 177 8.28 8.21 -11.13
C LEU A 177 9.10 9.47 -10.84
N GLN A 178 9.84 9.92 -11.86
CA GLN A 178 10.65 11.12 -11.85
C GLN A 178 10.64 11.74 -13.24
N PRO A 179 10.22 13.00 -13.41
CA PRO A 179 10.33 13.69 -14.70
C PRO A 179 11.81 13.92 -15.05
N ALA A 180 12.12 13.88 -16.34
CA ALA A 180 13.46 14.28 -16.79
C ALA A 180 13.59 15.80 -16.77
N ARG A 181 14.63 16.33 -16.13
CA ARG A 181 14.92 17.77 -16.10
C ARG A 181 15.80 18.12 -17.27
N VAL A 182 15.29 18.98 -18.14
CA VAL A 182 15.88 19.20 -19.47
C VAL A 182 16.04 20.68 -19.79
N VAL A 183 16.95 20.94 -20.75
CA VAL A 183 17.10 22.25 -21.38
C VAL A 183 16.54 22.13 -22.80
N VAL A 184 15.72 23.10 -23.20
CA VAL A 184 14.95 23.09 -24.44
C VAL A 184 15.44 24.18 -25.39
N ALA A 185 15.45 23.88 -26.68
CA ALA A 185 15.74 24.90 -27.72
C ALA A 185 14.61 25.96 -27.75
N LYS A 186 14.99 27.23 -27.79
CA LYS A 186 14.06 28.34 -27.81
C LYS A 186 13.15 28.32 -29.03
N GLU A 187 11.89 28.63 -28.82
CA GLU A 187 10.95 28.85 -29.91
C GLU A 187 11.39 30.16 -30.67
N LYS A 188 11.55 30.05 -32.00
CA LYS A 188 11.78 31.26 -32.83
C LYS A 188 10.46 32.05 -32.84
N VAL A 189 10.49 33.23 -32.23
CA VAL A 189 9.41 34.20 -32.30
C VAL A 189 9.34 34.81 -33.69
#